data_747682d5a8184b0f3fea4e5f807e0854
#
_entry.id   747682d5a8184b0f3fea4e5f807e0854
#
_cell.length_a   1.000
_cell.length_b   1.000
_cell.length_c   1.000
_cell.angle_alpha   90.00
_cell.angle_beta   90.00
_cell.angle_gamma   90.00
#
_symmetry.space_group_name_H-M   'P 1'
#
loop_
_entity.id
_entity.type
_entity.pdbx_description
1 polymer ?
#
loop_
_entity_poly.entity_id
_entity_poly.type
_entity_poly.pdbx_seq_one_letter_code
_entity_poly.pdbx_strand_id
1 'polypeptide(L)'
;MNFGYFDEENREYVITKPNTPAPWCNYLGSPEYGAIISNNAGGYSFVKSGANGRILRYHFNSDDTPGRYIYLRDDENGDYWSASWQPVGKDLNEYKSEVHHGTAYTKMFAEYAGIKSEAMYYVPLNKVYEVWCVKVTNNSDKPRKISVFGYAELSNDDNYNQDQVNLQYTLCTTNTSFRKNKIYQQINLNWYKGPDGS
;
A
#
# COMPACT_ATOMS: atom_id res chain seq x y z
N MET A 1 -23.44 14.53 0.16
CA MET A 1 -23.16 13.18 -0.41
C MET A 1 -22.56 12.36 0.69
N ASN A 2 -23.13 11.21 1.03
CA ASN A 2 -22.58 10.36 2.09
C ASN A 2 -21.57 9.36 1.48
N PHE A 3 -20.35 9.30 2.01
CA PHE A 3 -19.29 8.41 1.54
C PHE A 3 -19.09 7.19 2.44
N GLY A 4 -19.70 7.18 3.62
CA GLY A 4 -19.55 6.10 4.58
C GLY A 4 -20.34 6.30 5.86
N TYR A 5 -20.17 5.38 6.81
CA TYR A 5 -20.86 5.37 8.11
C TYR A 5 -20.00 4.68 9.18
N PHE A 6 -20.33 4.92 10.44
CA PHE A 6 -19.75 4.17 11.57
C PHE A 6 -20.52 2.87 11.77
N ASP A 7 -19.80 1.76 11.78
CA ASP A 7 -20.26 0.46 12.22
C ASP A 7 -19.81 0.27 13.68
N GLU A 8 -20.70 0.58 14.62
CA GLU A 8 -20.39 0.52 16.05
C GLU A 8 -20.21 -0.90 16.56
N GLU A 9 -20.89 -1.87 15.96
CA GLU A 9 -20.79 -3.28 16.36
C GLU A 9 -19.39 -3.83 16.08
N ASN A 10 -18.86 -3.57 14.90
CA ASN A 10 -17.51 -4.00 14.48
C ASN A 10 -16.42 -2.98 14.86
N ARG A 11 -16.80 -1.81 15.33
CA ARG A 11 -15.88 -0.67 15.62
C ARG A 11 -15.06 -0.29 14.38
N GLU A 12 -15.75 -0.16 13.27
CA GLU A 12 -15.19 0.19 11.99
C GLU A 12 -15.81 1.49 11.45
N TYR A 13 -15.04 2.23 10.67
CA TYR A 13 -15.61 3.22 9.77
C TYR A 13 -15.66 2.62 8.37
N VAL A 14 -16.86 2.46 7.84
CA VAL A 14 -17.10 1.86 6.53
C VAL A 14 -17.21 2.94 5.46
N ILE A 15 -16.38 2.87 4.44
CA ILE A 15 -16.36 3.78 3.30
C ILE A 15 -16.94 3.03 2.10
N THR A 16 -18.08 3.50 1.61
CA THR A 16 -18.84 2.85 0.53
C THR A 16 -18.56 3.41 -0.86
N LYS A 17 -17.78 4.50 -0.93
CA LYS A 17 -17.37 5.15 -2.19
C LYS A 17 -15.90 5.48 -2.14
N PRO A 18 -15.06 4.91 -3.02
CA PRO A 18 -13.62 5.08 -2.96
C PRO A 18 -13.14 6.48 -3.41
N ASN A 19 -13.96 7.19 -4.18
CA ASN A 19 -13.69 8.54 -4.70
C ASN A 19 -14.01 9.64 -3.68
N THR A 20 -13.52 9.48 -2.46
CA THR A 20 -13.62 10.48 -1.40
C THR A 20 -12.94 11.80 -1.82
N PRO A 21 -13.40 12.97 -1.33
CA PRO A 21 -12.84 14.27 -1.73
C PRO A 21 -11.40 14.50 -1.28
N ALA A 22 -10.94 13.72 -0.31
CA ALA A 22 -9.57 13.66 0.17
C ALA A 22 -9.28 12.22 0.62
N PRO A 23 -8.01 11.80 0.75
CA PRO A 23 -7.68 10.50 1.33
C PRO A 23 -8.21 10.39 2.77
N TRP A 24 -9.07 9.41 3.04
CA TRP A 24 -9.52 9.10 4.38
C TRP A 24 -8.63 7.99 4.94
N CYS A 25 -7.87 8.34 5.98
CA CYS A 25 -6.76 7.53 6.44
C CYS A 25 -7.05 6.83 7.75
N ASN A 26 -6.49 5.65 7.89
CA ASN A 26 -6.39 4.90 9.13
C ASN A 26 -4.93 4.81 9.58
N TYR A 27 -4.72 4.60 10.88
CA TYR A 27 -3.44 4.36 11.49
C TYR A 27 -3.31 2.89 11.86
N LEU A 28 -2.23 2.26 11.40
CA LEU A 28 -1.86 0.90 11.79
C LEU A 28 -0.57 0.97 12.58
N GLY A 29 -0.45 0.21 13.65
CA GLY A 29 0.81 0.28 14.37
C GLY A 29 0.93 -0.53 15.62
N SER A 30 2.15 -0.54 16.11
CA SER A 30 2.61 -0.98 17.40
C SER A 30 3.49 0.13 18.00
N PRO A 31 3.99 0.02 19.23
CA PRO A 31 4.86 1.05 19.82
C PRO A 31 6.09 1.40 18.99
N GLU A 32 6.60 0.48 18.19
CA GLU A 32 7.84 0.67 17.41
C GLU A 32 7.63 0.78 15.89
N TYR A 33 6.42 0.48 15.40
CA TYR A 33 6.09 0.51 13.98
C TYR A 33 4.78 1.27 13.76
N GLY A 34 4.81 2.24 12.91
CA GLY A 34 3.63 3.01 12.51
C GLY A 34 3.40 2.97 11.01
N ALA A 35 2.12 2.98 10.64
CA ALA A 35 1.72 3.09 9.25
C ALA A 35 0.47 3.96 9.10
N ILE A 36 0.40 4.71 8.02
CA ILE A 36 -0.79 5.43 7.58
C ILE A 36 -1.25 4.76 6.29
N ILE A 37 -2.52 4.44 6.22
CA ILE A 37 -3.16 3.85 5.04
C ILE A 37 -4.44 4.59 4.70
N SER A 38 -4.57 5.03 3.46
CA SER A 38 -5.79 5.66 2.97
C SER A 38 -6.81 4.62 2.50
N ASN A 39 -8.04 5.07 2.26
CA ASN A 39 -9.11 4.27 1.66
C ASN A 39 -8.77 3.73 0.25
N ASN A 40 -7.71 4.20 -0.36
CA ASN A 40 -7.18 3.73 -1.64
C ASN A 40 -5.80 3.07 -1.52
N ALA A 41 -5.43 2.58 -0.32
CA ALA A 41 -4.15 1.94 -0.01
C ALA A 41 -2.90 2.82 -0.18
N GLY A 42 -3.06 4.11 -0.39
CA GLY A 42 -1.97 5.08 -0.33
C GLY A 42 -1.43 5.26 1.09
N GLY A 43 -0.32 5.94 1.22
CA GLY A 43 0.30 6.23 2.51
C GLY A 43 1.67 5.60 2.67
N TYR A 44 2.19 5.60 3.89
CA TYR A 44 3.55 5.17 4.20
C TYR A 44 3.63 4.42 5.53
N SER A 45 4.79 3.82 5.78
CA SER A 45 5.12 3.19 7.06
C SER A 45 6.54 3.54 7.52
N PHE A 46 6.76 3.38 8.80
CA PHE A 46 8.02 3.75 9.45
C PHE A 46 8.28 2.91 10.70
N VAL A 47 9.55 2.78 11.05
CA VAL A 47 10.02 2.27 12.34
C VAL A 47 10.49 3.46 13.18
N LYS A 48 10.06 3.56 14.42
CA LYS A 48 10.34 4.63 15.39
C LYS A 48 9.70 5.97 15.01
N SER A 49 10.02 6.56 13.87
CA SER A 49 9.56 7.89 13.51
C SER A 49 9.37 8.04 12.00
N GLY A 50 8.31 8.73 11.59
CA GLY A 50 8.07 9.04 10.17
C GLY A 50 9.09 9.98 9.55
N ALA A 51 9.93 10.63 10.34
CA ALA A 51 11.03 11.48 9.88
C ALA A 51 12.35 10.68 9.71
N ASN A 52 12.58 9.69 10.57
CA ASN A 52 13.81 8.92 10.61
C ASN A 52 13.46 7.44 10.80
N GLY A 53 13.29 6.68 9.76
CA GLY A 53 12.90 5.28 9.84
C GLY A 53 11.80 4.89 8.87
N ARG A 54 11.61 5.69 7.82
CA ARG A 54 10.59 5.44 6.81
C ARG A 54 10.92 4.20 5.99
N ILE A 55 9.95 3.31 5.87
CA ILE A 55 10.07 2.05 5.12
C ILE A 55 9.40 2.17 3.77
N LEU A 56 8.12 2.56 3.77
CA LEU A 56 7.39 2.83 2.54
C LEU A 56 7.44 4.31 2.24
N ARG A 57 7.72 4.61 0.99
CA ARG A 57 7.83 5.95 0.48
C ARG A 57 6.47 6.62 0.35
N TYR A 58 6.45 7.92 0.51
CA TYR A 58 5.29 8.76 0.23
C TYR A 58 5.72 10.10 -0.33
N HIS A 59 5.10 10.51 -1.42
CA HIS A 59 5.25 11.83 -2.02
C HIS A 59 4.00 12.66 -1.81
N PHE A 60 4.18 13.87 -1.34
CA PHE A 60 3.06 14.71 -0.92
C PHE A 60 2.29 15.34 -2.11
N ASN A 61 2.88 15.54 -3.26
CA ASN A 61 2.31 16.28 -4.38
C ASN A 61 2.43 15.53 -5.72
N SER A 62 2.31 14.22 -5.69
CA SER A 62 2.47 13.42 -6.89
C SER A 62 1.12 12.89 -7.37
N ASP A 63 0.85 12.98 -8.65
CA ASP A 63 -0.24 12.26 -9.29
C ASP A 63 -0.03 10.74 -9.21
N ASP A 64 1.23 10.35 -9.06
CA ASP A 64 1.66 8.98 -8.78
C ASP A 64 1.83 8.79 -7.28
N THR A 65 0.77 8.38 -6.62
CA THR A 65 0.73 8.24 -5.17
C THR A 65 1.33 6.92 -4.75
N PRO A 66 2.48 6.91 -4.06
CA PRO A 66 3.04 5.67 -3.51
C PRO A 66 2.13 5.06 -2.46
N GLY A 67 2.10 3.74 -2.41
CA GLY A 67 1.23 3.02 -1.48
C GLY A 67 1.49 1.53 -1.44
N ARG A 68 0.51 0.80 -0.93
CA ARG A 68 0.49 -0.66 -0.76
C ARG A 68 -0.46 -1.27 -1.77
N TYR A 69 -0.06 -1.31 -3.04
CA TYR A 69 -0.99 -1.70 -4.08
C TYR A 69 -0.94 -3.19 -4.37
N ILE A 70 -2.12 -3.77 -4.51
CA ILE A 70 -2.33 -5.13 -5.00
C ILE A 70 -3.08 -5.00 -6.32
N TYR A 71 -2.41 -5.39 -7.40
CA TYR A 71 -3.00 -5.43 -8.73
C TYR A 71 -3.46 -6.84 -9.06
N LEU A 72 -4.59 -6.92 -9.73
CA LEU A 72 -5.10 -8.15 -10.33
C LEU A 72 -5.14 -7.96 -11.84
N ARG A 73 -4.76 -8.99 -12.57
CA ARG A 73 -4.85 -9.02 -14.03
C ARG A 73 -5.53 -10.28 -14.50
N ASP A 74 -6.47 -10.13 -15.39
CA ASP A 74 -7.02 -11.23 -16.16
C ASP A 74 -6.04 -11.59 -17.27
N ASP A 75 -5.45 -12.78 -17.19
CA ASP A 75 -4.45 -13.24 -18.16
C ASP A 75 -5.05 -13.65 -19.51
N GLU A 76 -6.37 -13.77 -19.61
CA GLU A 76 -7.05 -14.13 -20.86
C GLU A 76 -7.20 -12.94 -21.80
N ASN A 77 -7.48 -11.77 -21.26
CA ASN A 77 -7.73 -10.55 -22.04
C ASN A 77 -6.74 -9.40 -21.76
N GLY A 78 -5.89 -9.56 -20.73
CA GLY A 78 -4.91 -8.56 -20.32
C GLY A 78 -5.48 -7.38 -19.51
N ASP A 79 -6.77 -7.39 -19.22
CA ASP A 79 -7.38 -6.35 -18.39
C ASP A 79 -6.88 -6.43 -16.93
N TYR A 80 -6.70 -5.28 -16.28
CA TYR A 80 -6.14 -5.22 -14.93
C TYR A 80 -6.81 -4.12 -14.09
N TRP A 81 -6.80 -4.31 -12.78
CA TRP A 81 -7.37 -3.38 -11.81
C TRP A 81 -6.62 -3.44 -10.48
N SER A 82 -6.89 -2.47 -9.60
CA SER A 82 -6.37 -2.46 -8.23
C SER A 82 -7.40 -3.00 -7.25
N ALA A 83 -6.96 -3.76 -6.24
CA ALA A 83 -7.83 -4.21 -5.15
C ALA A 83 -8.36 -3.05 -4.28
N SER A 84 -7.76 -1.88 -4.39
CA SER A 84 -8.08 -0.65 -3.65
C SER A 84 -8.72 0.45 -4.51
N TRP A 85 -9.23 0.14 -5.70
CA TRP A 85 -9.69 1.05 -6.75
C TRP A 85 -8.56 1.87 -7.39
N GLN A 86 -7.93 2.79 -6.67
CA GLN A 86 -6.67 3.43 -7.11
C GLN A 86 -5.49 2.45 -7.00
N PRO A 87 -4.42 2.62 -7.82
CA PRO A 87 -4.22 3.73 -8.75
C PRO A 87 -4.85 3.51 -10.15
N VAL A 88 -5.40 2.34 -10.47
CA VAL A 88 -5.96 2.07 -11.80
C VAL A 88 -7.23 2.88 -12.07
N GLY A 89 -8.13 3.00 -11.08
CA GLY A 89 -9.30 3.86 -11.17
C GLY A 89 -10.35 3.40 -12.20
N LYS A 90 -10.76 2.12 -12.15
CA LYS A 90 -11.83 1.60 -13.02
C LYS A 90 -13.13 2.38 -12.83
N ASP A 91 -13.98 2.39 -13.86
CA ASP A 91 -15.30 3.03 -13.80
C ASP A 91 -16.13 2.46 -12.64
N LEU A 92 -16.61 3.31 -11.77
CA LEU A 92 -17.40 2.95 -10.59
C LEU A 92 -18.79 2.37 -10.91
N ASN A 93 -19.23 2.45 -12.16
CA ASN A 93 -20.41 1.72 -12.61
C ASN A 93 -20.17 0.23 -12.76
N GLU A 94 -18.91 -0.18 -12.96
CA GLU A 94 -18.49 -1.55 -13.14
C GLU A 94 -17.68 -2.10 -11.97
N TYR A 95 -17.06 -1.19 -11.18
CA TYR A 95 -16.20 -1.54 -10.05
C TYR A 95 -16.89 -1.22 -8.73
N LYS A 96 -17.11 -2.24 -7.92
CA LYS A 96 -17.62 -2.07 -6.56
C LYS A 96 -16.47 -2.02 -5.57
N SER A 97 -16.57 -1.13 -4.61
CA SER A 97 -15.58 -0.95 -3.55
C SER A 97 -16.22 -0.66 -2.22
N GLU A 98 -15.69 -1.27 -1.18
CA GLU A 98 -16.00 -0.97 0.21
C GLU A 98 -14.73 -1.08 1.04
N VAL A 99 -14.49 -0.12 1.94
CA VAL A 99 -13.31 -0.07 2.79
C VAL A 99 -13.73 0.04 4.24
N HIS A 100 -13.16 -0.80 5.08
CA HIS A 100 -13.39 -0.83 6.51
C HIS A 100 -12.11 -0.42 7.24
N HIS A 101 -12.14 0.72 7.88
CA HIS A 101 -11.09 1.20 8.78
C HIS A 101 -11.43 0.78 10.21
N GLY A 102 -10.78 -0.28 10.69
CA GLY A 102 -10.89 -0.77 12.06
C GLY A 102 -9.78 -0.22 12.96
N THR A 103 -9.83 -0.56 14.24
CA THR A 103 -8.88 -0.05 15.24
C THR A 103 -7.45 -0.57 15.09
N ALA A 104 -7.24 -1.68 14.38
CA ALA A 104 -5.92 -2.32 14.21
C ALA A 104 -5.67 -2.83 12.79
N TYR A 105 -6.57 -2.56 11.88
CA TYR A 105 -6.52 -3.05 10.50
C TYR A 105 -7.29 -2.15 9.55
N THR A 106 -7.01 -2.32 8.27
CA THR A 106 -7.85 -1.82 7.19
C THR A 106 -8.16 -2.98 6.26
N LYS A 107 -9.45 -3.18 5.95
CA LYS A 107 -9.93 -4.14 4.95
C LYS A 107 -10.45 -3.39 3.73
N MET A 108 -10.15 -3.90 2.56
CA MET A 108 -10.63 -3.38 1.29
C MET A 108 -11.29 -4.51 0.52
N PHE A 109 -12.54 -4.30 0.17
CA PHE A 109 -13.33 -5.22 -0.63
C PHE A 109 -13.53 -4.60 -2.01
N ALA A 110 -13.26 -5.37 -3.05
CA ALA A 110 -13.50 -4.95 -4.41
C ALA A 110 -14.10 -6.09 -5.24
N GLU A 111 -14.97 -5.72 -6.18
CA GLU A 111 -15.52 -6.63 -7.17
C GLU A 111 -15.50 -5.98 -8.54
N TYR A 112 -14.84 -6.63 -9.47
CA TYR A 112 -14.76 -6.21 -10.87
C TYR A 112 -14.70 -7.42 -11.79
N ALA A 113 -15.41 -7.36 -12.92
CA ALA A 113 -15.41 -8.41 -13.95
C ALA A 113 -15.69 -9.84 -13.42
N GLY A 114 -16.51 -9.98 -12.37
CA GLY A 114 -16.84 -11.25 -11.74
C GLY A 114 -15.77 -11.80 -10.79
N ILE A 115 -14.73 -11.02 -10.52
CA ILE A 115 -13.68 -11.36 -9.54
C ILE A 115 -13.83 -10.48 -8.31
N LYS A 116 -13.93 -11.11 -7.13
CA LYS A 116 -13.92 -10.43 -5.84
C LYS A 116 -12.54 -10.52 -5.21
N SER A 117 -12.04 -9.42 -4.68
CA SER A 117 -10.84 -9.36 -3.84
C SER A 117 -11.17 -8.83 -2.45
N GLU A 118 -10.52 -9.40 -1.44
CA GLU A 118 -10.54 -8.97 -0.05
C GLU A 118 -9.08 -8.77 0.37
N ALA A 119 -8.66 -7.53 0.53
CA ALA A 119 -7.31 -7.18 0.98
C ALA A 119 -7.38 -6.67 2.42
N MET A 120 -6.55 -7.22 3.30
CA MET A 120 -6.44 -6.80 4.70
C MET A 120 -5.01 -6.39 5.01
N TYR A 121 -4.87 -5.23 5.62
CA TYR A 121 -3.61 -4.63 6.04
C TYR A 121 -3.59 -4.44 7.55
N TYR A 122 -2.54 -4.91 8.20
CA TYR A 122 -2.38 -4.75 9.66
C TYR A 122 -0.93 -4.85 10.09
N VAL A 123 -0.65 -4.33 11.27
CA VAL A 123 0.64 -4.47 11.97
C VAL A 123 0.43 -5.41 13.15
N PRO A 124 1.12 -6.58 13.20
CA PRO A 124 1.00 -7.47 14.36
C PRO A 124 1.57 -6.83 15.62
N LEU A 125 0.96 -7.12 16.76
CA LEU A 125 1.42 -6.60 18.06
C LEU A 125 2.87 -6.97 18.33
N ASN A 126 3.65 -6.00 18.80
CA ASN A 126 5.07 -6.13 19.12
C ASN A 126 5.95 -6.58 17.95
N LYS A 127 5.55 -6.24 16.72
CA LYS A 127 6.33 -6.50 15.51
C LYS A 127 6.63 -5.21 14.77
N VAL A 128 7.75 -5.22 14.05
CA VAL A 128 8.23 -4.10 13.24
C VAL A 128 8.07 -4.38 11.75
N TYR A 129 6.93 -4.93 11.38
CA TYR A 129 6.52 -5.17 9.99
C TYR A 129 5.01 -5.12 9.85
N GLU A 130 4.55 -4.87 8.66
CA GLU A 130 3.14 -4.96 8.30
C GLU A 130 2.86 -6.19 7.44
N VAL A 131 1.62 -6.64 7.48
CA VAL A 131 1.13 -7.79 6.74
C VAL A 131 0.06 -7.34 5.77
N TRP A 132 0.15 -7.79 4.54
CA TRP A 132 -0.84 -7.60 3.48
C TRP A 132 -1.37 -8.97 3.09
N CYS A 133 -2.59 -9.24 3.45
CA CYS A 133 -3.29 -10.47 3.08
C CYS A 133 -4.27 -10.16 1.96
N VAL A 134 -4.27 -10.97 0.91
CA VAL A 134 -5.27 -10.87 -0.15
C VAL A 134 -5.93 -12.22 -0.39
N LYS A 135 -7.25 -12.20 -0.46
CA LYS A 135 -8.09 -13.33 -0.90
C LYS A 135 -8.75 -12.94 -2.20
N VAL A 136 -8.62 -13.79 -3.20
CA VAL A 136 -9.24 -13.59 -4.51
C VAL A 136 -10.26 -14.71 -4.72
N THR A 137 -11.48 -14.35 -5.10
CA THR A 137 -12.59 -15.29 -5.33
C THR A 137 -13.14 -15.07 -6.73
N ASN A 138 -13.26 -16.14 -7.48
CA ASN A 138 -13.94 -16.11 -8.77
C ASN A 138 -15.44 -16.34 -8.54
N ASN A 139 -16.23 -15.30 -8.76
CA ASN A 139 -17.69 -15.33 -8.69
C ASN A 139 -18.34 -15.47 -10.09
N SER A 140 -17.51 -15.61 -11.13
CA SER A 140 -18.03 -15.87 -12.47
C SER A 140 -18.38 -17.35 -12.65
N ASP A 141 -19.16 -17.65 -13.68
CA ASP A 141 -19.64 -19.00 -14.03
C ASP A 141 -18.60 -19.86 -14.78
N LYS A 142 -17.40 -19.34 -15.01
CA LYS A 142 -16.33 -20.03 -15.74
C LYS A 142 -14.99 -19.95 -15.01
N PRO A 143 -14.08 -20.90 -15.24
CA PRO A 143 -12.70 -20.78 -14.77
C PRO A 143 -12.04 -19.51 -15.31
N ARG A 144 -11.24 -18.85 -14.49
CA ARG A 144 -10.49 -17.63 -14.84
C ARG A 144 -9.03 -17.78 -14.42
N LYS A 145 -8.14 -17.23 -15.22
CA LYS A 145 -6.72 -17.17 -14.91
C LYS A 145 -6.37 -15.75 -14.48
N ILE A 146 -6.13 -15.58 -13.18
CA ILE A 146 -5.86 -14.27 -12.57
C ILE A 146 -4.44 -14.24 -12.02
N SER A 147 -3.65 -13.27 -12.45
CA SER A 147 -2.35 -12.94 -11.84
C SER A 147 -2.51 -11.86 -10.80
N VAL A 148 -1.80 -12.01 -9.67
CA VAL A 148 -1.80 -11.05 -8.56
C VAL A 148 -0.40 -10.49 -8.38
N PHE A 149 -0.29 -9.16 -8.31
CA PHE A 149 0.99 -8.46 -8.14
C PHE A 149 0.92 -7.55 -6.91
N GLY A 150 1.89 -7.67 -6.02
CA GLY A 150 2.12 -6.71 -4.96
C GLY A 150 3.06 -5.61 -5.43
N TYR A 151 2.76 -4.37 -5.10
CA TYR A 151 3.60 -3.22 -5.40
C TYR A 151 3.87 -2.41 -4.13
N ALA A 152 5.12 -2.04 -3.95
CA ALA A 152 5.57 -1.12 -2.91
C ALA A 152 6.80 -0.35 -3.38
N GLU A 153 6.86 0.93 -3.04
CA GLU A 153 8.07 1.71 -3.12
C GLU A 153 8.72 1.78 -1.74
N LEU A 154 9.92 1.25 -1.63
CA LEU A 154 10.66 1.30 -0.38
C LEU A 154 11.42 2.63 -0.30
N SER A 155 11.38 3.26 0.86
CA SER A 155 12.14 4.45 1.15
C SER A 155 13.58 4.10 1.49
N ASN A 156 14.45 5.05 1.25
CA ASN A 156 15.86 4.98 1.63
C ASN A 156 16.09 5.95 2.78
N ASP A 157 15.81 5.57 4.04
CA ASP A 157 15.58 6.32 4.97
C ASP A 157 16.16 6.82 6.17
N ASP A 158 17.35 7.30 6.17
CA ASP A 158 17.81 8.17 7.26
C ASP A 158 17.47 9.66 7.04
N ASN A 159 16.87 10.00 5.92
CA ASN A 159 16.64 11.41 5.63
C ASN A 159 15.39 11.68 4.80
N TYR A 160 14.27 11.87 5.48
CA TYR A 160 13.00 12.29 4.88
C TYR A 160 13.15 13.44 3.87
N ASN A 161 13.99 14.44 4.19
CA ASN A 161 14.23 15.56 3.30
C ASN A 161 14.94 15.14 2.01
N GLN A 162 15.87 14.21 2.08
CA GLN A 162 16.56 13.70 0.91
C GLN A 162 15.64 12.88 0.01
N ASP A 163 14.78 12.04 0.60
CA ASP A 163 13.82 11.23 -0.15
C ASP A 163 12.72 12.09 -0.82
N GLN A 164 12.40 13.24 -0.24
CA GLN A 164 11.41 14.18 -0.80
C GLN A 164 11.99 15.11 -1.87
N VAL A 165 13.21 15.57 -1.68
CA VAL A 165 13.79 16.64 -2.50
C VAL A 165 14.73 16.10 -3.56
N ASN A 166 15.38 14.98 -3.31
CA ASN A 166 16.44 14.47 -4.20
C ASN A 166 16.34 12.96 -4.43
N LEU A 167 15.39 12.58 -5.27
CA LEU A 167 15.16 11.19 -5.71
C LEU A 167 16.41 10.47 -6.23
N GLN A 168 17.38 11.21 -6.74
CA GLN A 168 18.60 10.62 -7.28
C GLN A 168 19.36 9.83 -6.21
N TYR A 169 19.35 10.28 -4.97
CA TYR A 169 20.02 9.55 -3.88
C TYR A 169 19.34 8.23 -3.58
N THR A 170 18.02 8.21 -3.52
CA THR A 170 17.27 6.97 -3.28
C THR A 170 17.44 5.96 -4.42
N LEU A 171 17.35 6.42 -5.66
CA LEU A 171 17.45 5.56 -6.83
C LEU A 171 18.88 5.08 -7.10
N CYS A 172 19.88 5.93 -6.87
CA CYS A 172 21.27 5.59 -7.18
C CYS A 172 21.98 4.81 -6.08
N THR A 173 21.49 4.88 -4.84
CA THR A 173 22.14 4.25 -3.70
C THR A 173 21.53 2.93 -3.25
N THR A 174 20.43 2.49 -3.87
CA THR A 174 19.76 1.25 -3.53
C THR A 174 20.01 0.15 -4.54
N ASN A 175 20.22 -1.04 -4.03
CA ASN A 175 20.21 -2.27 -4.81
C ASN A 175 19.05 -3.16 -4.37
N THR A 176 18.25 -3.60 -5.31
CA THR A 176 17.17 -4.56 -5.07
C THR A 176 17.57 -5.93 -5.58
N SER A 177 17.43 -6.94 -4.76
CA SER A 177 17.69 -8.32 -5.14
C SER A 177 16.59 -9.25 -4.67
N PHE A 178 16.33 -10.31 -5.45
CA PHE A 178 15.37 -11.36 -5.12
C PHE A 178 16.12 -12.64 -4.78
N ARG A 179 15.93 -13.16 -3.56
CA ARG A 179 16.54 -14.40 -3.11
C ARG A 179 15.56 -15.19 -2.24
N LYS A 180 15.42 -16.48 -2.49
CA LYS A 180 14.59 -17.38 -1.65
C LYS A 180 13.18 -16.84 -1.38
N ASN A 181 12.49 -16.39 -2.40
CA ASN A 181 11.14 -15.78 -2.32
C ASN A 181 11.06 -14.51 -1.45
N LYS A 182 12.16 -13.77 -1.34
CA LYS A 182 12.23 -12.50 -0.63
C LYS A 182 12.85 -11.43 -1.52
N ILE A 183 12.31 -10.24 -1.45
CA ILE A 183 12.90 -9.04 -2.04
C ILE A 183 13.72 -8.35 -0.94
N TYR A 184 14.96 -8.06 -1.25
CA TYR A 184 15.85 -7.31 -0.37
C TYR A 184 16.16 -5.98 -1.02
N GLN A 185 15.97 -4.91 -0.29
CA GLN A 185 16.51 -3.60 -0.64
C GLN A 185 17.69 -3.30 0.26
N GLN A 186 18.83 -3.07 -0.33
CA GLN A 186 20.04 -2.68 0.35
C GLN A 186 20.38 -1.23 0.00
N ILE A 187 20.64 -0.46 1.01
CA ILE A 187 21.11 0.92 0.91
C ILE A 187 22.63 0.91 0.93
N ASN A 188 23.26 1.51 -0.06
CA ASN A 188 24.71 1.67 -0.11
C ASN A 188 25.08 3.07 0.41
N LEU A 189 25.38 3.16 1.68
CA LEU A 189 25.82 4.40 2.33
C LEU A 189 27.26 4.80 2.01
N ASN A 190 27.96 4.07 1.16
CA ASN A 190 29.38 4.30 0.82
C ASN A 190 29.66 5.61 0.06
N TRP A 191 28.70 6.49 -0.05
CA TRP A 191 28.83 7.75 -0.79
C TRP A 191 29.54 8.86 0.02
N TYR A 192 29.67 8.67 1.33
CA TYR A 192 30.33 9.62 2.22
C TYR A 192 31.51 9.03 2.96
N LYS A 193 32.35 8.29 2.26
CA LYS A 193 33.72 8.22 2.77
C LYS A 193 34.41 9.51 2.40
N GLY A 194 34.65 10.36 3.38
CA GLY A 194 35.52 11.50 3.22
C GLY A 194 36.88 11.10 2.61
N PRO A 195 37.70 12.06 2.17
CA PRO A 195 39.00 11.82 1.56
C PRO A 195 39.96 10.98 2.42
N ASP A 196 39.67 10.87 3.69
CA ASP A 196 40.39 10.08 4.72
C ASP A 196 39.81 8.68 4.98
N GLY A 197 38.74 8.31 4.28
CA GLY A 197 38.14 6.98 4.42
C GLY A 197 37.30 6.79 5.70
N SER A 198 37.00 7.87 6.44
CA SER A 198 36.17 7.88 7.63
C SER A 198 34.68 8.07 7.29
#